data_7433a3dd9c5d3d083c5cc3ff31f89df0
#
_entry.id   7433a3dd9c5d3d083c5cc3ff31f89df0
#
_cell.length_a   1.000
_cell.length_b   1.000
_cell.length_c   1.000
_cell.angle_alpha   90.00
_cell.angle_beta   90.00
_cell.angle_gamma   90.00
#
_symmetry.space_group_name_H-M   'P 1'
#
loop_
_entity.id
_entity.type
_entity.pdbx_description
1 polymer ?
#
loop_
_entity_poly.entity_id
_entity_poly.type
_entity_poly.pdbx_seq_one_letter_code
_entity_poly.pdbx_strand_id
1 'polypeptide(L)'
;MDLSYLPDSVHLVYDSDSLIIRAHNIFIDTANAKLYGCAVATSSGFHALSVYDLSNPVYPELIYNYDEVGHVHDAYVYNDTAFLNCGNDGLRVIKSHSQGFAYELSSLTVYPDKGYNHSGWISGDKKTYIMCDETPSMKIKVLDVSDLNNISVSSTFSAESYDQALPHNAIFVNNIAYVSYYNDGLQVFDISDPYNPKKIGYYDTYPGSDNLIYRGLWGIYPFNNSNLVLASDRTSGLYLFDFEPPPIIVEDPFYVFPNPASNSIYFYRKHLDLADYKINIYNVLGSKVDELQGFNDYLKIDLSNYSNGIYIMEYISNIELFTTNTKFFVNK
;
A
#
# COMPACT_ATOMS: atom_id res chain seq x y z
N MET A 1 8.66 -2.15 -26.39
CA MET A 1 7.74 -3.18 -26.97
C MET A 1 6.38 -2.55 -27.19
N ASP A 2 5.76 -2.78 -28.34
CA ASP A 2 4.35 -2.46 -28.59
C ASP A 2 3.49 -3.70 -28.26
N LEU A 3 2.58 -3.54 -27.33
CA LEU A 3 1.68 -4.59 -26.83
C LEU A 3 0.26 -4.49 -27.40
N SER A 4 0.00 -3.53 -28.30
CA SER A 4 -1.34 -3.31 -28.87
C SER A 4 -1.82 -4.50 -29.71
N TYR A 5 -0.92 -5.39 -30.08
CA TYR A 5 -1.20 -6.61 -30.87
C TYR A 5 -1.42 -7.88 -30.02
N LEU A 6 -1.42 -7.74 -28.69
CA LEU A 6 -1.73 -8.88 -27.82
C LEU A 6 -3.18 -9.37 -28.03
N PRO A 7 -3.43 -10.71 -27.94
CA PRO A 7 -2.50 -11.79 -27.57
C PRO A 7 -1.67 -12.34 -28.73
N ASP A 8 -1.86 -11.85 -29.97
CA ASP A 8 -1.31 -12.49 -31.18
C ASP A 8 0.21 -12.29 -31.34
N SER A 9 0.72 -11.09 -30.99
CA SER A 9 2.13 -10.77 -31.15
C SER A 9 2.58 -9.62 -30.26
N VAL A 10 3.91 -9.45 -30.14
CA VAL A 10 4.57 -8.31 -29.50
C VAL A 10 5.62 -7.77 -30.45
N HIS A 11 5.63 -6.46 -30.69
CA HIS A 11 6.55 -5.83 -31.62
C HIS A 11 7.63 -5.03 -30.88
N LEU A 12 8.89 -5.23 -31.27
CA LEU A 12 10.00 -4.40 -30.79
C LEU A 12 9.93 -3.06 -31.52
N VAL A 13 9.77 -1.96 -30.79
CA VAL A 13 9.69 -0.60 -31.35
C VAL A 13 10.87 0.27 -30.99
N TYR A 14 11.58 -0.07 -29.90
CA TYR A 14 12.81 0.58 -29.47
C TYR A 14 13.72 -0.41 -28.75
N ASP A 15 14.99 -0.40 -29.11
CA ASP A 15 16.04 -1.16 -28.45
C ASP A 15 17.37 -0.42 -28.67
N SER A 16 17.99 0.01 -27.60
CA SER A 16 19.23 0.77 -27.67
C SER A 16 19.91 0.80 -26.31
N ASP A 17 21.25 0.74 -26.33
CA ASP A 17 22.16 0.94 -25.19
C ASP A 17 22.74 2.36 -25.15
N SER A 18 22.26 3.28 -26.00
CA SER A 18 22.79 4.64 -26.08
C SER A 18 22.50 5.49 -24.85
N LEU A 19 21.35 5.26 -24.20
CA LEU A 19 20.91 5.99 -22.99
C LEU A 19 21.16 5.16 -21.73
N ILE A 20 20.86 3.88 -21.77
CA ILE A 20 20.96 2.95 -20.65
C ILE A 20 21.65 1.68 -21.14
N ILE A 21 22.85 1.41 -20.64
CA ILE A 21 23.50 0.10 -20.82
C ILE A 21 22.93 -0.90 -19.82
N ARG A 22 22.70 -0.44 -18.58
CA ARG A 22 22.12 -1.22 -17.50
C ARG A 22 21.49 -0.30 -16.48
N ALA A 23 20.30 -0.66 -15.98
CA ALA A 23 19.70 -0.11 -14.77
C ALA A 23 19.52 -1.25 -13.76
N HIS A 24 19.55 -0.92 -12.46
CA HIS A 24 19.23 -1.90 -11.43
C HIS A 24 17.73 -2.12 -11.36
N ASN A 25 16.98 -1.04 -11.31
CA ASN A 25 15.51 -1.04 -11.35
C ASN A 25 14.99 0.15 -12.14
N ILE A 26 13.69 0.13 -12.47
CA ILE A 26 13.01 1.21 -13.17
C ILE A 26 11.64 1.46 -12.54
N PHE A 27 11.21 2.72 -12.57
CA PHE A 27 9.83 3.11 -12.30
C PHE A 27 9.31 3.97 -13.44
N ILE A 28 8.08 3.70 -13.89
CA ILE A 28 7.44 4.48 -14.95
C ILE A 28 6.28 5.28 -14.34
N ASP A 29 6.43 6.61 -14.33
CA ASP A 29 5.35 7.54 -14.01
C ASP A 29 4.53 7.77 -15.29
N THR A 30 3.48 6.98 -15.45
CA THR A 30 2.61 7.04 -16.62
C THR A 30 1.81 8.33 -16.70
N ALA A 31 1.56 8.99 -15.56
CA ALA A 31 0.81 10.25 -15.51
C ALA A 31 1.60 11.42 -16.11
N ASN A 32 2.93 11.41 -15.95
CA ASN A 32 3.83 12.45 -16.43
C ASN A 32 4.74 11.97 -17.57
N ALA A 33 4.51 10.78 -18.12
CA ALA A 33 5.31 10.15 -19.17
C ALA A 33 6.82 10.21 -18.88
N LYS A 34 7.25 9.74 -17.70
CA LYS A 34 8.64 9.73 -17.28
C LYS A 34 9.10 8.33 -16.87
N LEU A 35 10.33 8.01 -17.22
CA LEU A 35 11.06 6.83 -16.72
C LEU A 35 12.10 7.28 -15.69
N TYR A 36 12.06 6.69 -14.53
CA TYR A 36 13.07 6.80 -13.49
C TYR A 36 13.91 5.52 -13.48
N GLY A 37 15.16 5.65 -13.94
CA GLY A 37 16.11 4.54 -13.92
C GLY A 37 16.98 4.61 -12.68
N CYS A 38 16.96 3.56 -11.87
CA CYS A 38 17.73 3.44 -10.63
C CYS A 38 19.08 2.76 -10.90
N ALA A 39 20.17 3.32 -10.38
CA ALA A 39 21.53 2.81 -10.53
C ALA A 39 21.89 2.51 -11.99
N VAL A 40 21.90 3.56 -12.79
CA VAL A 40 22.05 3.48 -14.25
C VAL A 40 23.52 3.53 -14.65
N ALA A 41 23.96 2.56 -15.41
CA ALA A 41 25.24 2.61 -16.13
C ALA A 41 24.98 3.08 -17.57
N THR A 42 25.74 4.08 -18.00
CA THR A 42 25.75 4.65 -19.35
C THR A 42 27.14 4.54 -19.96
N SER A 43 27.31 4.91 -21.22
CA SER A 43 28.63 5.00 -21.85
C SER A 43 29.52 6.08 -21.24
N SER A 44 28.94 7.08 -20.57
CA SER A 44 29.65 8.20 -19.90
C SER A 44 29.93 7.94 -18.41
N GLY A 45 29.36 6.91 -17.81
CA GLY A 45 29.58 6.57 -16.41
C GLY A 45 28.36 6.00 -15.71
N PHE A 46 28.40 6.02 -14.39
CA PHE A 46 27.34 5.56 -13.51
C PHE A 46 26.59 6.75 -12.91
N HIS A 47 25.27 6.65 -12.84
CA HIS A 47 24.40 7.60 -12.18
C HIS A 47 23.51 6.90 -11.14
N ALA A 48 23.34 7.51 -9.98
CA ALA A 48 22.50 6.95 -8.93
C ALA A 48 21.03 6.90 -9.36
N LEU A 49 20.55 7.93 -10.05
CA LEU A 49 19.24 7.99 -10.69
C LEU A 49 19.34 8.77 -12.00
N SER A 50 18.69 8.27 -13.05
CA SER A 50 18.51 9.00 -14.31
C SER A 50 17.04 9.08 -14.66
N VAL A 51 16.57 10.27 -15.07
CA VAL A 51 15.17 10.50 -15.41
C VAL A 51 15.05 10.85 -16.89
N TYR A 52 14.16 10.14 -17.57
CA TYR A 52 13.95 10.25 -19.01
C TYR A 52 12.52 10.66 -19.33
N ASP A 53 12.36 11.48 -20.37
CA ASP A 53 11.07 11.81 -20.98
C ASP A 53 10.61 10.64 -21.86
N LEU A 54 9.38 10.19 -21.65
CA LEU A 54 8.67 9.18 -22.45
C LEU A 54 7.45 9.75 -23.16
N SER A 55 7.36 11.08 -23.36
CA SER A 55 6.28 11.70 -24.15
C SER A 55 6.21 11.08 -25.57
N ASN A 56 7.37 10.69 -26.09
CA ASN A 56 7.50 9.78 -27.22
C ASN A 56 8.26 8.53 -26.79
N PRO A 57 7.60 7.43 -26.41
CA PRO A 57 8.28 6.25 -25.85
C PRO A 57 9.17 5.51 -26.86
N VAL A 58 9.10 5.84 -28.14
CA VAL A 58 9.98 5.30 -29.19
C VAL A 58 11.30 6.11 -29.30
N TYR A 59 11.33 7.31 -28.76
CA TYR A 59 12.49 8.19 -28.73
C TYR A 59 12.63 8.82 -27.33
N PRO A 60 13.00 8.05 -26.30
CA PRO A 60 13.20 8.57 -24.96
C PRO A 60 14.37 9.54 -24.92
N GLU A 61 14.25 10.59 -24.09
CA GLU A 61 15.29 11.61 -23.93
C GLU A 61 15.67 11.77 -22.47
N LEU A 62 16.97 11.91 -22.18
CA LEU A 62 17.45 12.18 -20.82
C LEU A 62 17.01 13.58 -20.39
N ILE A 63 16.33 13.69 -19.23
CA ILE A 63 15.96 14.96 -18.64
C ILE A 63 17.06 15.42 -17.67
N TYR A 64 17.43 14.59 -16.69
CA TYR A 64 18.49 14.86 -15.73
C TYR A 64 19.00 13.58 -15.06
N ASN A 65 20.18 13.70 -14.45
CA ASN A 65 20.74 12.75 -13.49
C ASN A 65 20.66 13.34 -12.07
N TYR A 66 20.47 12.47 -11.07
CA TYR A 66 20.53 12.80 -9.65
C TYR A 66 21.60 11.92 -9.00
N ASP A 67 22.69 12.53 -8.55
CA ASP A 67 23.90 11.86 -8.03
C ASP A 67 24.27 12.35 -6.62
N GLU A 68 23.29 12.92 -5.87
CA GLU A 68 23.49 13.38 -4.48
C GLU A 68 23.60 12.23 -3.47
N VAL A 69 23.40 10.99 -3.93
CA VAL A 69 23.58 9.74 -3.18
C VAL A 69 24.44 8.77 -3.98
N GLY A 70 25.08 7.82 -3.31
CA GLY A 70 25.93 6.85 -3.98
C GLY A 70 25.18 5.84 -4.83
N HIS A 71 23.94 5.53 -4.47
CA HIS A 71 23.12 4.49 -5.11
C HIS A 71 21.63 4.69 -4.82
N VAL A 72 20.80 4.62 -5.83
CA VAL A 72 19.34 4.45 -5.69
C VAL A 72 19.01 3.02 -6.09
N HIS A 73 18.52 2.23 -5.15
CA HIS A 73 18.19 0.84 -5.40
C HIS A 73 16.83 0.70 -6.07
N ASP A 74 15.84 1.40 -5.55
CA ASP A 74 14.46 1.40 -6.03
C ASP A 74 13.82 2.78 -5.88
N ALA A 75 12.78 3.05 -6.63
CA ALA A 75 12.03 4.29 -6.58
C ALA A 75 10.53 4.05 -6.70
N TYR A 76 9.75 4.76 -5.91
CA TYR A 76 8.31 4.95 -6.12
C TYR A 76 8.05 6.41 -6.47
N VAL A 77 7.29 6.67 -7.53
CA VAL A 77 7.04 8.05 -7.99
C VAL A 77 5.55 8.34 -8.04
N TYR A 78 5.18 9.49 -7.53
CA TYR A 78 3.84 10.02 -7.58
C TYR A 78 3.88 11.54 -7.73
N ASN A 79 3.22 12.05 -8.75
CA ASN A 79 3.07 13.50 -8.98
C ASN A 79 4.42 14.24 -9.01
N ASP A 80 5.39 13.76 -9.80
CA ASP A 80 6.77 14.27 -9.86
C ASP A 80 7.55 14.21 -8.53
N THR A 81 7.01 13.59 -7.50
CA THR A 81 7.69 13.34 -6.23
C THR A 81 8.16 11.90 -6.21
N ALA A 82 9.46 11.70 -6.09
CA ALA A 82 10.09 10.39 -6.06
C ALA A 82 10.57 10.06 -4.65
N PHE A 83 10.13 8.92 -4.14
CA PHE A 83 10.63 8.28 -2.93
C PHE A 83 11.73 7.32 -3.36
N LEU A 84 12.96 7.64 -3.01
CA LEU A 84 14.16 6.91 -3.44
C LEU A 84 14.69 6.06 -2.29
N ASN A 85 14.71 4.74 -2.50
CA ASN A 85 15.30 3.80 -1.57
C ASN A 85 16.80 3.69 -1.89
N CYS A 86 17.65 4.29 -1.05
CA CYS A 86 19.06 4.55 -1.36
C CYS A 86 20.02 3.64 -0.57
N GLY A 87 19.64 2.41 -0.26
CA GLY A 87 20.49 1.46 0.45
C GLY A 87 20.97 2.00 1.80
N ASN A 88 22.27 2.11 1.98
CA ASN A 88 22.88 2.61 3.23
C ASN A 88 22.61 4.10 3.48
N ASP A 89 22.27 4.87 2.44
CA ASP A 89 21.95 6.31 2.56
C ASP A 89 20.51 6.56 3.05
N GLY A 90 19.71 5.48 3.20
CA GLY A 90 18.33 5.56 3.69
C GLY A 90 17.34 6.03 2.63
N LEU A 91 16.26 6.68 3.04
CA LEU A 91 15.21 7.20 2.15
C LEU A 91 15.50 8.65 1.80
N ARG A 92 15.37 8.98 0.50
CA ARG A 92 15.36 10.36 -0.01
C ARG A 92 14.04 10.63 -0.70
N VAL A 93 13.46 11.79 -0.48
CA VAL A 93 12.28 12.24 -1.20
C VAL A 93 12.64 13.47 -2.00
N ILE A 94 12.55 13.37 -3.32
CA ILE A 94 12.91 14.45 -4.24
C ILE A 94 11.71 14.88 -5.06
N LYS A 95 11.72 16.12 -5.52
CA LYS A 95 10.74 16.67 -6.44
C LYS A 95 11.42 17.01 -7.76
N SER A 96 10.92 16.45 -8.86
CA SER A 96 11.34 16.84 -10.21
C SER A 96 10.86 18.24 -10.54
N HIS A 97 11.72 19.05 -11.11
CA HIS A 97 11.40 20.40 -11.57
C HIS A 97 11.25 20.41 -13.10
N SER A 98 10.34 21.23 -13.62
CA SER A 98 10.07 21.34 -15.05
C SER A 98 11.26 21.83 -15.89
N GLN A 99 12.26 22.42 -15.25
CA GLN A 99 13.49 22.87 -15.92
C GLN A 99 14.59 21.77 -16.02
N GLY A 100 14.27 20.51 -15.74
CA GLY A 100 15.21 19.39 -15.92
C GLY A 100 16.21 19.21 -14.78
N PHE A 101 15.79 19.40 -13.53
CA PHE A 101 16.54 19.05 -12.31
C PHE A 101 15.59 18.57 -11.22
N ALA A 102 16.13 18.02 -10.15
CA ALA A 102 15.39 17.70 -8.94
C ALA A 102 15.98 18.39 -7.72
N TYR A 103 15.16 18.56 -6.69
CA TYR A 103 15.60 19.04 -5.39
C TYR A 103 15.03 18.13 -4.28
N GLU A 104 15.79 17.99 -3.21
CA GLU A 104 15.36 17.20 -2.06
C GLU A 104 14.27 17.95 -1.29
N LEU A 105 13.16 17.21 -1.02
CA LEU A 105 12.10 17.68 -0.13
C LEU A 105 12.38 17.22 1.29
N SER A 106 12.83 15.98 1.44
CA SER A 106 13.03 15.35 2.72
C SER A 106 13.95 14.17 2.64
N SER A 107 14.47 13.74 3.79
CA SER A 107 15.23 12.51 3.93
C SER A 107 15.01 11.84 5.27
N LEU A 108 15.08 10.51 5.30
CA LEU A 108 15.05 9.70 6.51
C LEU A 108 16.29 8.79 6.51
N THR A 109 17.37 9.27 7.13
CA THR A 109 18.67 8.58 7.14
C THR A 109 18.96 7.82 8.41
N VAL A 110 18.24 8.15 9.49
CA VAL A 110 18.34 7.50 10.80
C VAL A 110 16.94 7.09 11.25
N TYR A 111 16.73 5.80 11.47
CA TYR A 111 15.43 5.22 11.87
C TYR A 111 15.65 3.89 12.60
N PRO A 112 14.66 3.39 13.37
CA PRO A 112 14.75 2.11 14.07
C PRO A 112 15.03 0.94 13.13
N ASP A 113 15.81 -0.03 13.59
CA ASP A 113 16.13 -1.26 12.84
C ASP A 113 16.60 -0.96 11.40
N LYS A 114 17.48 0.04 11.24
CA LYS A 114 18.00 0.43 9.93
C LYS A 114 18.88 -0.67 9.36
N GLY A 115 18.52 -1.11 8.15
CA GLY A 115 19.31 -1.98 7.31
C GLY A 115 19.62 -1.31 5.95
N TYR A 116 19.72 -2.14 4.92
CA TYR A 116 19.88 -1.69 3.53
C TYR A 116 18.49 -1.34 2.98
N ASN A 117 18.20 -0.05 2.85
CA ASN A 117 16.92 0.44 2.33
C ASN A 117 16.75 0.05 0.87
N HIS A 118 15.94 -0.96 0.63
CA HIS A 118 15.85 -1.68 -0.62
C HIS A 118 14.71 -1.19 -1.49
N SER A 119 13.50 -1.19 -0.97
CA SER A 119 12.29 -0.92 -1.74
C SER A 119 11.20 -0.29 -0.87
N GLY A 120 10.18 0.25 -1.49
CA GLY A 120 9.03 0.75 -0.78
C GLY A 120 7.89 1.17 -1.70
N TRP A 121 6.73 1.39 -1.10
CA TRP A 121 5.51 1.77 -1.81
C TRP A 121 4.65 2.70 -0.98
N ILE A 122 3.89 3.59 -1.63
CA ILE A 122 2.98 4.52 -0.94
C ILE A 122 1.53 4.00 -0.98
N SER A 123 0.80 4.23 0.11
CA SER A 123 -0.63 3.92 0.21
C SER A 123 -1.49 4.69 -0.80
N GLY A 124 -2.71 4.23 -1.01
CA GLY A 124 -3.65 4.88 -1.93
C GLY A 124 -3.95 6.34 -1.57
N ASP A 125 -4.07 6.65 -0.27
CA ASP A 125 -4.33 8.00 0.27
C ASP A 125 -3.07 8.89 0.35
N LYS A 126 -1.88 8.36 -0.01
CA LYS A 126 -0.60 9.06 -0.03
C LYS A 126 -0.08 9.54 1.34
N LYS A 127 -0.57 8.97 2.42
CA LYS A 127 -0.16 9.34 3.78
C LYS A 127 0.80 8.34 4.43
N THR A 128 0.81 7.11 3.94
CA THR A 128 1.62 6.02 4.49
C THR A 128 2.59 5.49 3.44
N TYR A 129 3.85 5.33 3.80
CA TYR A 129 4.86 4.67 2.98
C TYR A 129 5.37 3.43 3.70
N ILE A 130 5.34 2.28 3.02
CA ILE A 130 5.96 1.06 3.52
C ILE A 130 7.38 0.96 2.97
N MET A 131 8.35 0.64 3.83
CA MET A 131 9.76 0.59 3.47
C MET A 131 10.38 -0.73 3.93
N CYS A 132 10.97 -1.46 2.99
CA CYS A 132 11.67 -2.72 3.23
C CYS A 132 13.17 -2.49 3.26
N ASP A 133 13.82 -2.97 4.32
CA ASP A 133 15.28 -3.06 4.39
C ASP A 133 15.70 -4.51 4.12
N GLU A 134 16.40 -4.75 3.02
CA GLU A 134 16.86 -6.08 2.61
C GLU A 134 18.09 -6.51 3.43
N THR A 135 17.86 -6.68 4.70
CA THR A 135 18.89 -7.10 5.67
C THR A 135 18.30 -8.13 6.63
N PRO A 136 18.97 -9.27 6.87
CA PRO A 136 18.47 -10.26 7.81
C PRO A 136 18.11 -9.66 9.16
N SER A 137 17.00 -10.08 9.73
CA SER A 137 16.45 -9.62 11.03
C SER A 137 15.93 -8.18 11.05
N MET A 138 16.02 -7.43 9.94
CA MET A 138 15.48 -6.08 9.89
C MET A 138 13.97 -6.11 9.60
N LYS A 139 13.25 -5.27 10.32
CA LYS A 139 11.80 -5.15 10.19
C LYS A 139 11.41 -4.23 9.05
N ILE A 140 10.22 -4.43 8.51
CA ILE A 140 9.53 -3.48 7.63
C ILE A 140 9.18 -2.25 8.44
N LYS A 141 9.31 -1.04 7.86
CA LYS A 141 8.93 0.24 8.46
C LYS A 141 7.65 0.74 7.81
N VAL A 142 6.74 1.23 8.63
CA VAL A 142 5.58 2.01 8.21
C VAL A 142 5.88 3.46 8.54
N LEU A 143 5.90 4.30 7.52
CA LEU A 143 6.22 5.72 7.66
C LEU A 143 4.96 6.58 7.50
N ASP A 144 4.79 7.57 8.36
CA ASP A 144 3.90 8.69 8.11
C ASP A 144 4.61 9.67 7.16
N VAL A 145 4.03 9.85 5.98
CA VAL A 145 4.50 10.76 4.93
C VAL A 145 3.46 11.82 4.58
N SER A 146 2.46 12.00 5.43
CA SER A 146 1.41 13.02 5.27
C SER A 146 1.97 14.45 5.27
N ASP A 147 3.07 14.68 5.98
CA ASP A 147 3.90 15.88 5.90
C ASP A 147 5.33 15.49 5.51
N LEU A 148 5.68 15.76 4.25
CA LEU A 148 7.04 15.45 3.74
C LEU A 148 8.15 16.24 4.42
N ASN A 149 7.85 17.34 5.13
CA ASN A 149 8.86 18.05 5.92
C ASN A 149 9.16 17.36 7.26
N ASN A 150 8.33 16.39 7.66
CA ASN A 150 8.46 15.71 8.95
C ASN A 150 8.10 14.21 8.84
N ILE A 151 8.81 13.49 7.97
CA ILE A 151 8.65 12.05 7.82
C ILE A 151 9.03 11.33 9.13
N SER A 152 8.17 10.44 9.60
CA SER A 152 8.41 9.69 10.83
C SER A 152 8.03 8.21 10.69
N VAL A 153 8.64 7.36 11.54
CA VAL A 153 8.29 5.93 11.61
C VAL A 153 7.09 5.77 12.54
N SER A 154 5.96 5.34 12.02
CA SER A 154 4.74 5.03 12.79
C SER A 154 4.88 3.71 13.53
N SER A 155 5.39 2.67 12.85
CA SER A 155 5.61 1.35 13.43
C SER A 155 6.66 0.55 12.66
N THR A 156 7.08 -0.56 13.26
CA THR A 156 7.88 -1.59 12.60
C THR A 156 7.24 -2.95 12.82
N PHE A 157 7.29 -3.83 11.82
CA PHE A 157 6.72 -5.17 11.90
C PHE A 157 7.50 -6.17 11.03
N SER A 158 7.25 -7.46 11.22
CA SER A 158 7.88 -8.54 10.46
C SER A 158 6.90 -9.69 10.19
N ALA A 159 7.35 -10.67 9.40
CA ALA A 159 6.57 -11.89 9.16
C ALA A 159 6.42 -12.77 10.41
N GLU A 160 7.25 -12.55 11.46
CA GLU A 160 7.26 -13.32 12.72
C GLU A 160 7.49 -14.84 12.52
N SER A 161 8.19 -15.21 11.46
CA SER A 161 8.42 -16.59 11.07
C SER A 161 9.71 -17.14 11.65
N TYR A 162 10.85 -16.48 11.36
CA TYR A 162 12.14 -16.81 11.95
C TYR A 162 13.08 -15.59 11.99
N ASP A 163 14.11 -15.65 12.84
CA ASP A 163 14.91 -14.47 13.20
C ASP A 163 15.71 -13.85 12.04
N GLN A 164 16.00 -14.60 10.98
CA GLN A 164 16.77 -14.11 9.85
C GLN A 164 15.91 -13.82 8.59
N ALA A 165 14.59 -13.87 8.74
CA ALA A 165 13.68 -13.50 7.67
C ALA A 165 13.93 -12.07 7.20
N LEU A 166 13.86 -11.85 5.89
CA LEU A 166 14.08 -10.52 5.32
C LEU A 166 13.07 -10.18 4.24
N PRO A 167 12.48 -8.99 4.30
CA PRO A 167 11.59 -8.50 3.27
C PRO A 167 12.38 -8.07 2.04
N HIS A 168 11.80 -8.27 0.84
CA HIS A 168 12.38 -7.81 -0.40
C HIS A 168 11.60 -6.67 -1.00
N ASN A 169 10.41 -6.92 -1.56
CA ASN A 169 9.56 -5.89 -2.15
C ASN A 169 8.21 -5.83 -1.46
N ALA A 170 7.65 -4.63 -1.36
CA ALA A 170 6.30 -4.40 -0.87
C ALA A 170 5.50 -3.57 -1.87
N ILE A 171 4.23 -3.92 -2.07
CA ILE A 171 3.27 -3.18 -2.91
C ILE A 171 1.97 -3.01 -2.15
N PHE A 172 1.43 -1.79 -2.11
CA PHE A 172 0.10 -1.51 -1.60
C PHE A 172 -0.99 -1.68 -2.65
N VAL A 173 -2.07 -2.33 -2.26
CA VAL A 173 -3.38 -2.20 -2.90
C VAL A 173 -4.37 -1.79 -1.82
N ASN A 174 -4.93 -0.60 -1.92
CA ASN A 174 -5.69 0.04 -0.85
C ASN A 174 -4.86 0.12 0.45
N ASN A 175 -5.34 -0.48 1.54
CA ASN A 175 -4.65 -0.55 2.83
C ASN A 175 -3.95 -1.91 3.06
N ILE A 176 -3.89 -2.75 2.05
CA ILE A 176 -3.25 -4.08 2.14
C ILE A 176 -1.85 -4.00 1.54
N ALA A 177 -0.86 -4.36 2.32
CA ALA A 177 0.52 -4.51 1.88
C ALA A 177 0.81 -5.98 1.54
N TYR A 178 1.17 -6.21 0.30
CA TYR A 178 1.70 -7.49 -0.17
C TYR A 178 3.22 -7.39 -0.13
N VAL A 179 3.88 -8.40 0.44
CA VAL A 179 5.34 -8.39 0.60
C VAL A 179 5.92 -9.70 0.12
N SER A 180 6.91 -9.63 -0.75
CA SER A 180 7.78 -10.76 -1.04
C SER A 180 8.83 -10.88 0.06
N TYR A 181 8.92 -12.04 0.69
CA TYR A 181 9.69 -12.23 1.92
C TYR A 181 10.69 -13.38 1.78
N TYR A 182 11.30 -13.54 0.62
CA TYR A 182 12.22 -14.63 0.29
C TYR A 182 11.74 -16.01 0.76
N ASN A 183 12.43 -16.63 1.71
CA ASN A 183 12.13 -17.96 2.23
C ASN A 183 10.73 -18.07 2.86
N ASP A 184 10.19 -16.97 3.37
CA ASP A 184 8.85 -16.92 3.96
C ASP A 184 7.74 -16.74 2.91
N GLY A 185 8.11 -16.64 1.63
CA GLY A 185 7.18 -16.55 0.53
C GLY A 185 6.38 -15.24 0.49
N LEU A 186 5.10 -15.33 0.17
CA LEU A 186 4.17 -14.19 0.18
C LEU A 186 3.67 -13.93 1.59
N GLN A 187 3.80 -12.68 2.04
CA GLN A 187 3.23 -12.22 3.30
C GLN A 187 2.27 -11.05 3.00
N VAL A 188 1.10 -11.08 3.61
CA VAL A 188 0.06 -10.07 3.37
C VAL A 188 -0.38 -9.45 4.70
N PHE A 189 -0.38 -8.12 4.74
CA PHE A 189 -0.66 -7.35 5.95
C PHE A 189 -1.75 -6.31 5.70
N ASP A 190 -2.65 -6.16 6.65
CA ASP A 190 -3.55 -5.02 6.77
C ASP A 190 -2.84 -3.89 7.50
N ILE A 191 -2.72 -2.73 6.85
CA ILE A 191 -2.07 -1.51 7.34
C ILE A 191 -3.11 -0.38 7.53
N SER A 192 -4.38 -0.71 7.68
CA SER A 192 -5.44 0.27 7.95
C SER A 192 -5.17 1.07 9.23
N ASP A 193 -4.54 0.43 10.23
CA ASP A 193 -3.92 1.10 11.36
C ASP A 193 -2.39 1.06 11.19
N PRO A 194 -1.75 2.17 10.75
CA PRO A 194 -0.31 2.22 10.51
C PRO A 194 0.53 2.05 11.78
N TYR A 195 -0.07 2.16 12.96
CA TYR A 195 0.60 1.92 14.23
C TYR A 195 0.54 0.46 14.68
N ASN A 196 -0.36 -0.36 14.08
CA ASN A 196 -0.57 -1.74 14.47
C ASN A 196 -0.88 -2.63 13.25
N PRO A 197 0.10 -2.82 12.33
CA PRO A 197 -0.02 -3.70 11.18
C PRO A 197 -0.43 -5.13 11.59
N LYS A 198 -1.35 -5.75 10.83
CA LYS A 198 -1.85 -7.09 11.12
C LYS A 198 -1.57 -8.03 9.95
N LYS A 199 -0.92 -9.17 10.20
CA LYS A 199 -0.80 -10.21 9.19
C LYS A 199 -2.17 -10.86 8.94
N ILE A 200 -2.62 -10.83 7.68
CA ILE A 200 -3.94 -11.33 7.27
C ILE A 200 -3.86 -12.51 6.29
N GLY A 201 -2.67 -12.82 5.78
CA GLY A 201 -2.44 -13.95 4.90
C GLY A 201 -0.97 -14.22 4.68
N TYR A 202 -0.68 -15.42 4.24
CA TYR A 202 0.66 -15.83 3.81
C TYR A 202 0.61 -17.07 2.94
N TYR A 203 1.66 -17.27 2.15
CA TYR A 203 1.90 -18.52 1.46
C TYR A 203 3.41 -18.75 1.34
N ASP A 204 3.89 -19.85 1.89
CA ASP A 204 5.27 -20.28 1.78
C ASP A 204 5.53 -20.89 0.39
N THR A 205 6.31 -20.19 -0.44
CA THR A 205 6.70 -20.65 -1.78
C THR A 205 7.97 -21.49 -1.76
N TYR A 206 8.66 -21.55 -0.61
CA TYR A 206 9.93 -22.25 -0.43
C TYR A 206 9.91 -23.16 0.82
N PRO A 207 9.10 -24.23 0.84
CA PRO A 207 8.93 -25.13 1.99
C PRO A 207 10.17 -26.03 2.20
N GLY A 208 11.31 -25.42 2.36
CA GLY A 208 12.59 -26.12 2.49
C GLY A 208 13.33 -25.74 3.77
N SER A 209 14.65 -25.69 3.68
CA SER A 209 15.49 -25.26 4.79
C SER A 209 15.63 -23.75 4.81
N ASP A 210 15.29 -23.12 5.93
CA ASP A 210 15.44 -21.67 6.18
C ASP A 210 16.90 -21.22 6.34
N ASN A 211 17.84 -22.13 6.09
CA ASN A 211 19.28 -21.84 6.24
C ASN A 211 19.88 -21.08 5.05
N LEU A 212 19.13 -20.85 3.98
CA LEU A 212 19.60 -20.18 2.77
C LEU A 212 18.86 -18.85 2.56
N ILE A 213 19.42 -17.77 3.02
CA ILE A 213 18.94 -16.41 2.70
C ILE A 213 18.95 -16.14 1.19
N TYR A 214 18.12 -15.22 0.72
CA TYR A 214 17.95 -14.85 -0.70
C TYR A 214 17.44 -15.98 -1.61
N ARG A 215 16.69 -16.94 -1.06
CA ARG A 215 15.94 -17.97 -1.78
C ARG A 215 14.45 -17.74 -1.60
N GLY A 216 13.63 -18.33 -2.48
CA GLY A 216 12.18 -18.20 -2.39
C GLY A 216 11.64 -16.98 -3.15
N LEU A 217 10.62 -16.35 -2.61
CA LEU A 217 9.86 -15.32 -3.30
C LEU A 217 10.62 -14.00 -3.41
N TRP A 218 10.80 -13.55 -4.66
CA TRP A 218 11.56 -12.34 -4.99
C TRP A 218 10.67 -11.18 -5.41
N GLY A 219 9.71 -11.39 -6.30
CA GLY A 219 8.86 -10.35 -6.86
C GLY A 219 7.38 -10.64 -6.68
N ILE A 220 6.58 -9.59 -6.58
CA ILE A 220 5.13 -9.66 -6.46
C ILE A 220 4.48 -8.59 -7.34
N TYR A 221 3.26 -8.88 -7.80
CA TYR A 221 2.42 -7.91 -8.47
C TYR A 221 0.94 -8.20 -8.15
N PRO A 222 0.36 -7.52 -7.15
CA PRO A 222 -1.08 -7.58 -6.89
C PRO A 222 -1.81 -6.73 -7.93
N PHE A 223 -2.87 -7.28 -8.52
CA PHE A 223 -3.70 -6.57 -9.49
C PHE A 223 -4.78 -5.75 -8.78
N ASN A 224 -4.81 -4.44 -9.03
CA ASN A 224 -5.72 -3.50 -8.36
C ASN A 224 -7.22 -3.79 -8.55
N ASN A 225 -7.59 -4.48 -9.64
CA ASN A 225 -8.99 -4.70 -10.01
C ASN A 225 -9.44 -6.16 -9.84
N SER A 226 -8.65 -6.96 -9.15
CA SER A 226 -8.96 -8.37 -8.87
C SER A 226 -8.25 -8.80 -7.60
N ASN A 227 -8.62 -9.98 -7.10
CA ASN A 227 -7.91 -10.61 -5.97
C ASN A 227 -6.62 -11.34 -6.39
N LEU A 228 -6.23 -11.23 -7.67
CA LEU A 228 -5.09 -11.96 -8.18
C LEU A 228 -3.77 -11.30 -7.78
N VAL A 229 -2.82 -12.13 -7.36
CA VAL A 229 -1.44 -11.73 -7.04
C VAL A 229 -0.50 -12.60 -7.84
N LEU A 230 0.27 -11.99 -8.73
CA LEU A 230 1.37 -12.64 -9.42
C LEU A 230 2.62 -12.61 -8.54
N ALA A 231 3.30 -13.74 -8.40
CA ALA A 231 4.47 -13.84 -7.54
C ALA A 231 5.57 -14.65 -8.22
N SER A 232 6.77 -14.07 -8.29
CA SER A 232 7.93 -14.70 -8.93
C SER A 232 8.92 -15.19 -7.89
N ASP A 233 9.12 -16.50 -7.84
CA ASP A 233 10.02 -17.17 -6.93
C ASP A 233 11.32 -17.57 -7.64
N ARG A 234 12.47 -17.29 -7.01
CA ARG A 234 13.80 -17.57 -7.59
C ARG A 234 14.10 -19.06 -7.73
N THR A 235 13.38 -19.89 -7.04
CA THR A 235 13.61 -21.35 -6.97
C THR A 235 12.50 -22.13 -7.66
N SER A 236 11.25 -21.76 -7.42
CA SER A 236 10.07 -22.52 -7.79
C SER A 236 9.32 -21.95 -9.01
N GLY A 237 9.69 -20.73 -9.47
CA GLY A 237 9.13 -20.12 -10.68
C GLY A 237 7.98 -19.17 -10.40
N LEU A 238 6.92 -19.23 -11.20
CA LEU A 238 5.81 -18.27 -11.16
C LEU A 238 4.59 -18.86 -10.46
N TYR A 239 4.05 -18.09 -9.51
CA TYR A 239 2.78 -18.38 -8.86
C TYR A 239 1.72 -17.34 -9.25
N LEU A 240 0.49 -17.77 -9.29
CA LEU A 240 -0.68 -16.91 -9.36
C LEU A 240 -1.60 -17.29 -8.19
N PHE A 241 -1.77 -16.36 -7.27
CA PHE A 241 -2.66 -16.51 -6.13
C PHE A 241 -3.97 -15.78 -6.38
N ASP A 242 -5.05 -16.34 -5.87
CA ASP A 242 -6.33 -15.67 -5.67
C ASP A 242 -6.46 -15.41 -4.16
N PHE A 243 -6.25 -14.16 -3.76
CA PHE A 243 -6.24 -13.76 -2.37
C PHE A 243 -7.52 -13.00 -2.03
N GLU A 244 -8.41 -13.66 -1.31
CA GLU A 244 -9.57 -13.01 -0.70
C GLU A 244 -9.17 -12.47 0.69
N PRO A 245 -9.04 -11.15 0.85
CA PRO A 245 -8.76 -10.61 2.18
C PRO A 245 -9.88 -11.01 3.14
N PRO A 246 -9.55 -11.37 4.40
CA PRO A 246 -10.57 -11.62 5.39
C PRO A 246 -11.50 -10.41 5.48
N PRO A 247 -12.79 -10.59 5.70
CA PRO A 247 -13.69 -9.47 5.89
C PRO A 247 -13.12 -8.57 6.98
N ILE A 248 -13.03 -7.26 6.70
CA ILE A 248 -12.57 -6.29 7.69
C ILE A 248 -13.53 -6.36 8.85
N ILE A 249 -13.11 -7.03 9.93
CA ILE A 249 -13.81 -6.97 11.21
C ILE A 249 -13.40 -5.63 11.80
N VAL A 250 -14.11 -4.58 11.43
CA VAL A 250 -13.98 -3.30 12.11
C VAL A 250 -14.51 -3.54 13.52
N GLU A 251 -13.63 -3.56 14.51
CA GLU A 251 -14.06 -3.59 15.91
C GLU A 251 -14.93 -2.36 16.14
N ASP A 252 -16.25 -2.57 16.15
CA ASP A 252 -17.31 -1.59 16.36
C ASP A 252 -16.95 -0.18 15.80
N PRO A 253 -17.08 0.05 14.49
CA PRO A 253 -16.79 1.36 13.88
C PRO A 253 -17.72 2.44 14.41
N PHE A 254 -18.75 2.03 15.08
CA PHE A 254 -19.72 2.87 15.74
C PHE A 254 -20.25 2.25 17.04
N TYR A 255 -20.83 3.05 17.87
CA TYR A 255 -21.58 2.59 19.03
C TYR A 255 -22.89 3.37 19.16
N VAL A 256 -23.83 2.79 19.88
CA VAL A 256 -25.15 3.38 20.12
C VAL A 256 -25.43 3.46 21.62
N PHE A 257 -25.97 4.59 22.07
CA PHE A 257 -26.28 4.82 23.47
C PHE A 257 -27.47 5.81 23.64
N PRO A 258 -28.22 5.77 24.74
CA PRO A 258 -28.20 4.70 25.72
C PRO A 258 -28.73 3.37 25.12
N ASN A 259 -28.32 2.26 25.67
CA ASN A 259 -28.84 0.95 25.31
C ASN A 259 -29.02 0.11 26.61
N PRO A 260 -30.24 -0.15 27.10
CA PRO A 260 -31.56 0.15 26.50
C PRO A 260 -31.88 1.62 26.35
N ALA A 261 -32.68 1.95 25.34
CA ALA A 261 -33.16 3.30 25.05
C ALA A 261 -34.69 3.41 25.23
N SER A 262 -35.19 4.61 25.59
CA SER A 262 -36.63 4.85 25.71
C SER A 262 -37.18 5.75 24.61
N ASN A 263 -36.76 7.02 24.56
CA ASN A 263 -37.32 8.00 23.62
C ASN A 263 -36.41 8.28 22.44
N SER A 264 -35.09 8.12 22.60
CA SER A 264 -34.11 8.32 21.54
C SER A 264 -32.86 7.50 21.80
N ILE A 265 -32.18 7.16 20.73
CA ILE A 265 -30.87 6.53 20.75
C ILE A 265 -29.91 7.39 19.92
N TYR A 266 -28.66 7.44 20.33
CA TYR A 266 -27.63 8.19 19.65
C TYR A 266 -26.68 7.19 18.99
N PHE A 267 -26.45 7.39 17.71
CA PHE A 267 -25.42 6.75 16.95
C PHE A 267 -24.17 7.64 17.00
N TYR A 268 -23.01 7.06 17.26
CA TYR A 268 -21.73 7.73 17.21
C TYR A 268 -20.73 6.90 16.44
N ARG A 269 -20.11 7.48 15.42
CA ARG A 269 -19.11 6.88 14.56
C ARG A 269 -17.71 7.24 15.06
N LYS A 270 -16.81 6.24 15.21
CA LYS A 270 -15.40 6.47 15.53
C LYS A 270 -14.66 6.83 14.25
N HIS A 271 -14.17 8.05 14.16
CA HIS A 271 -13.17 8.56 13.21
C HIS A 271 -13.06 7.79 11.86
N LEU A 272 -14.13 7.73 11.12
CA LEU A 272 -14.09 7.35 9.72
C LEU A 272 -14.18 8.64 8.91
N ASP A 273 -13.43 8.76 7.82
CA ASP A 273 -13.43 9.96 6.98
C ASP A 273 -14.85 10.48 6.72
N LEU A 274 -15.00 11.82 6.65
CA LEU A 274 -16.27 12.56 6.61
C LEU A 274 -17.15 12.22 5.38
N ALA A 275 -17.46 10.96 5.18
CA ALA A 275 -18.33 10.51 4.11
C ALA A 275 -19.73 10.23 4.60
N ASP A 276 -20.64 10.36 3.66
CA ASP A 276 -22.03 9.95 3.84
C ASP A 276 -22.11 8.47 4.18
N TYR A 277 -23.01 8.13 5.09
CA TYR A 277 -23.30 6.75 5.44
C TYR A 277 -24.81 6.54 5.53
N LYS A 278 -25.20 5.27 5.44
CA LYS A 278 -26.59 4.85 5.55
C LYS A 278 -26.76 3.97 6.77
N ILE A 279 -27.86 4.14 7.49
CA ILE A 279 -28.29 3.28 8.59
C ILE A 279 -29.63 2.66 8.22
N ASN A 280 -29.70 1.33 8.21
CA ASN A 280 -30.94 0.60 8.15
C ASN A 280 -31.26 0.02 9.53
N ILE A 281 -32.51 0.10 9.95
CA ILE A 281 -32.96 -0.48 11.22
C ILE A 281 -33.99 -1.56 10.93
N TYR A 282 -33.77 -2.72 11.54
CA TYR A 282 -34.63 -3.91 11.38
C TYR A 282 -35.18 -4.34 12.72
N ASN A 283 -36.38 -4.90 12.69
CA ASN A 283 -36.93 -5.64 13.83
C ASN A 283 -36.35 -7.06 13.87
N VAL A 284 -36.67 -7.81 14.94
CA VAL A 284 -36.20 -9.21 15.11
C VAL A 284 -36.70 -10.19 14.04
N LEU A 285 -37.72 -9.82 13.26
CA LEU A 285 -38.23 -10.62 12.15
C LEU A 285 -37.49 -10.31 10.83
N GLY A 286 -36.50 -9.43 10.86
CA GLY A 286 -35.74 -9.01 9.69
C GLY A 286 -36.46 -7.96 8.81
N SER A 287 -37.63 -7.45 9.25
CA SER A 287 -38.30 -6.39 8.51
C SER A 287 -37.65 -5.04 8.78
N LYS A 288 -37.34 -4.33 7.71
CA LYS A 288 -36.79 -2.97 7.80
C LYS A 288 -37.85 -2.02 8.32
N VAL A 289 -37.58 -1.36 9.44
CA VAL A 289 -38.50 -0.42 10.12
C VAL A 289 -38.10 1.03 9.90
N ASP A 290 -36.82 1.29 9.60
CA ASP A 290 -36.33 2.65 9.32
C ASP A 290 -35.11 2.63 8.42
N GLU A 291 -34.86 3.78 7.74
CA GLU A 291 -33.70 4.02 6.89
C GLU A 291 -33.27 5.48 7.04
N LEU A 292 -32.03 5.70 7.43
CA LEU A 292 -31.50 7.02 7.75
C LEU A 292 -30.21 7.27 6.95
N GLN A 293 -29.97 8.53 6.61
CA GLN A 293 -28.67 8.98 6.08
C GLN A 293 -27.99 9.90 7.07
N GLY A 294 -26.69 9.74 7.25
CA GLY A 294 -25.89 10.56 8.12
C GLY A 294 -24.67 11.14 7.38
N PHE A 295 -24.26 12.33 7.83
CA PHE A 295 -23.14 13.09 7.26
C PHE A 295 -22.09 13.42 8.33
N ASN A 296 -22.45 13.25 9.60
CA ASN A 296 -21.61 13.59 10.76
C ASN A 296 -21.30 12.34 11.58
N ASP A 297 -20.31 12.43 12.44
CA ASP A 297 -19.94 11.35 13.36
C ASP A 297 -21.03 11.04 14.42
N TYR A 298 -22.08 11.82 14.42
CA TYR A 298 -23.14 11.77 15.42
C TYR A 298 -24.51 11.91 14.78
N LEU A 299 -25.45 11.00 15.12
CA LEU A 299 -26.84 11.04 14.69
C LEU A 299 -27.77 10.70 15.86
N LYS A 300 -28.75 11.56 16.10
CA LYS A 300 -29.85 11.26 17.03
C LYS A 300 -31.02 10.62 16.30
N ILE A 301 -31.47 9.48 16.78
CA ILE A 301 -32.60 8.72 16.23
C ILE A 301 -33.76 8.79 17.22
N ASP A 302 -34.91 9.27 16.76
CA ASP A 302 -36.15 9.33 17.55
C ASP A 302 -36.83 7.95 17.54
N LEU A 303 -37.07 7.41 18.73
CA LEU A 303 -37.72 6.10 18.93
C LEU A 303 -39.20 6.21 19.27
N SER A 304 -39.83 7.39 19.14
CA SER A 304 -41.24 7.60 19.51
C SER A 304 -42.18 6.61 18.84
N ASN A 305 -41.92 6.22 17.61
CA ASN A 305 -42.73 5.29 16.82
C ASN A 305 -42.26 3.84 16.93
N TYR A 306 -41.24 3.52 17.74
CA TYR A 306 -40.76 2.14 17.92
C TYR A 306 -41.51 1.47 19.09
N SER A 307 -41.84 0.22 18.92
CA SER A 307 -42.37 -0.62 20.02
C SER A 307 -41.25 -1.09 20.94
N ASN A 308 -41.58 -1.49 22.17
CA ASN A 308 -40.62 -2.17 23.01
C ASN A 308 -40.09 -3.43 22.35
N GLY A 309 -38.81 -3.66 22.38
CA GLY A 309 -38.21 -4.83 21.77
C GLY A 309 -36.74 -4.64 21.36
N ILE A 310 -36.22 -5.65 20.69
CA ILE A 310 -34.86 -5.69 20.14
C ILE A 310 -34.89 -5.23 18.68
N TYR A 311 -33.95 -4.40 18.33
CA TYR A 311 -33.72 -3.95 16.97
C TYR A 311 -32.27 -4.19 16.56
N ILE A 312 -32.07 -4.34 15.27
CA ILE A 312 -30.74 -4.47 14.64
C ILE A 312 -30.51 -3.21 13.82
N MET A 313 -29.43 -2.52 14.12
CA MET A 313 -28.96 -1.36 13.35
C MET A 313 -27.82 -1.82 12.44
N GLU A 314 -28.00 -1.66 11.16
CA GLU A 314 -27.00 -1.93 10.14
C GLU A 314 -26.40 -0.60 9.66
N TYR A 315 -25.10 -0.48 9.75
CA TYR A 315 -24.32 0.65 9.23
C TYR A 315 -23.73 0.26 7.88
N ILE A 316 -23.86 1.14 6.89
CA ILE A 316 -23.33 0.96 5.54
C ILE A 316 -22.47 2.17 5.22
N SER A 317 -21.17 1.95 5.04
CA SER A 317 -20.23 2.98 4.57
C SER A 317 -20.33 3.13 3.05
N ASN A 318 -20.41 4.36 2.55
CA ASN A 318 -20.42 4.63 1.11
C ASN A 318 -19.02 4.69 0.49
N ILE A 319 -17.96 4.80 1.30
CA ILE A 319 -16.57 4.85 0.82
C ILE A 319 -15.88 3.49 0.96
N GLU A 320 -16.00 2.87 2.12
CA GLU A 320 -15.21 1.66 2.43
C GLU A 320 -15.91 0.36 2.00
N LEU A 321 -17.11 0.47 1.42
CA LEU A 321 -17.91 -0.66 0.92
C LEU A 321 -18.10 -1.79 1.97
N PHE A 322 -18.08 -1.47 3.26
CA PHE A 322 -18.34 -2.43 4.30
C PHE A 322 -19.67 -2.19 4.99
N THR A 323 -20.23 -3.28 5.51
CA THR A 323 -21.46 -3.27 6.30
C THR A 323 -21.19 -3.93 7.65
N THR A 324 -21.62 -3.30 8.72
CA THR A 324 -21.58 -3.89 10.06
C THR A 324 -22.87 -3.62 10.80
N ASN A 325 -23.15 -4.37 11.86
CA ASN A 325 -24.42 -4.23 12.60
C ASN A 325 -24.22 -4.29 14.11
N THR A 326 -25.13 -3.68 14.83
CA THR A 326 -25.24 -3.79 16.29
C THR A 326 -26.68 -3.96 16.72
N LYS A 327 -26.89 -4.44 17.95
CA LYS A 327 -28.21 -4.60 18.56
C LYS A 327 -28.48 -3.49 19.55
N PHE A 328 -29.71 -3.00 19.58
CA PHE A 328 -30.17 -2.12 20.63
C PHE A 328 -31.57 -2.51 21.12
N PHE A 329 -31.89 -2.08 22.33
CA PHE A 329 -33.14 -2.41 23.01
C PHE A 329 -33.96 -1.13 23.21
N VAL A 330 -35.25 -1.20 22.83
CA VAL A 330 -36.22 -0.14 23.12
C VAL A 330 -37.06 -0.62 24.33
N ASN A 331 -37.05 0.22 25.37
CA ASN A 331 -37.79 0.00 26.60
C ASN A 331 -38.43 1.32 27.09
N LYS A 332 -39.71 1.48 26.76
CA LYS A 332 -40.50 2.67 27.12
C LYS A 332 -41.24 2.50 28.45
#